data_b46606834c49ac8d9a018affa4d107eb
#
_entry.id   b46606834c49ac8d9a018affa4d107eb
#
_cell.length_a   1.000
_cell.length_b   1.000
_cell.length_c   1.000
_cell.angle_alpha   90.00
_cell.angle_beta   90.00
_cell.angle_gamma   90.00
#
_symmetry.space_group_name_H-M   'P 1'
#
loop_
_entity.id
_entity.type
_entity.pdbx_description
1 polymer ?
#
loop_
_entity_poly.entity_id
_entity_poly.type
_entity_poly.pdbx_seq_one_letter_code
_entity_poly.pdbx_strand_id
1 'polypeptide(L)'
;MTVTGPVTAAQATRGGFDPYAERVSASPLRFLYRINPLAALVAPAPAMLGLVFVRDAATPAAFLALAYAVLLVGVRFTPRLVGFLLAIPAFGAVLALSFALWTDPERVDQSVAVWRIGDWTLYGGALEVGAATGLRITAIVSLALIAGLSVTGPDLVRAMVQQLRVPYRIGYTALAAFRFVPRFGYELEVIRQAHRVRGAHGGRGPIAAARRWIGYVVPLLAGAIRHAERVALAMDSRAFGAYPDRTERHLVPWRARDTVFTLAFWVVSVALFAVFLPR
;
A
#
# COMPACT_ATOMS: atom_id res chain seq x y z
N MET A 1 29.50 -29.43 -25.10
CA MET A 1 29.60 -29.69 -23.65
C MET A 1 28.62 -28.74 -22.95
N THR A 2 27.44 -29.20 -22.69
CA THR A 2 26.33 -28.49 -22.05
C THR A 2 26.39 -28.75 -20.55
N VAL A 3 26.75 -27.73 -19.77
CA VAL A 3 26.68 -27.79 -18.30
C VAL A 3 25.38 -27.12 -17.86
N THR A 4 24.34 -27.92 -17.82
CA THR A 4 23.09 -27.59 -17.11
C THR A 4 23.16 -28.15 -15.70
N GLY A 5 23.73 -27.38 -14.75
CA GLY A 5 23.58 -27.66 -13.34
C GLY A 5 22.26 -27.05 -12.84
N PRO A 6 21.50 -27.74 -11.98
CA PRO A 6 20.28 -27.18 -11.39
C PRO A 6 20.67 -26.03 -10.46
N VAL A 7 20.13 -24.84 -10.71
CA VAL A 7 20.22 -23.71 -9.79
C VAL A 7 19.48 -24.10 -8.51
N THR A 8 20.24 -24.39 -7.49
CA THR A 8 19.78 -24.85 -6.19
C THR A 8 18.92 -23.78 -5.53
N ALA A 9 17.77 -24.18 -5.02
CA ALA A 9 16.77 -23.38 -4.31
C ALA A 9 17.25 -22.65 -3.03
N ALA A 10 18.56 -22.58 -2.79
CA ALA A 10 19.17 -22.03 -1.58
C ALA A 10 19.39 -20.50 -1.60
N GLN A 11 19.06 -19.80 -2.68
CA GLN A 11 19.19 -18.32 -2.73
C GLN A 11 17.90 -17.54 -2.46
N ALA A 12 16.82 -18.22 -2.07
CA ALA A 12 15.52 -17.59 -1.80
C ALA A 12 15.33 -17.01 -0.39
N THR A 13 16.37 -16.90 0.42
CA THR A 13 16.26 -16.53 1.84
C THR A 13 17.01 -15.27 2.23
N ARG A 14 16.77 -14.18 1.55
CA ARG A 14 16.85 -12.84 2.16
C ARG A 14 15.66 -12.06 1.64
N GLY A 15 14.65 -11.84 2.53
CA GLY A 15 13.38 -11.26 2.22
C GLY A 15 13.45 -9.81 1.70
N GLY A 16 13.97 -9.65 0.49
CA GLY A 16 13.83 -8.45 -0.29
C GLY A 16 12.47 -8.46 -0.97
N PHE A 17 11.75 -7.34 -0.95
CA PHE A 17 10.56 -7.12 -1.75
C PHE A 17 10.94 -7.26 -3.23
N ASP A 18 10.48 -8.34 -3.88
CA ASP A 18 10.59 -8.51 -5.33
C ASP A 18 9.27 -8.10 -5.98
N PRO A 19 9.20 -6.93 -6.61
CA PRO A 19 7.99 -6.45 -7.27
C PRO A 19 7.63 -7.26 -8.51
N TYR A 20 8.53 -8.14 -8.97
CA TYR A 20 8.35 -9.02 -10.14
C TYR A 20 8.19 -10.50 -9.77
N ALA A 21 8.18 -10.84 -8.48
CA ALA A 21 7.91 -12.20 -8.06
C ALA A 21 6.65 -12.70 -8.76
N GLU A 22 6.79 -13.76 -9.58
CA GLU A 22 5.67 -14.37 -10.28
C GLU A 22 4.60 -14.73 -9.26
N ARG A 23 3.36 -14.36 -9.56
CA ARG A 23 2.22 -14.72 -8.72
C ARG A 23 2.15 -16.25 -8.68
N VAL A 24 2.63 -16.83 -7.59
CA VAL A 24 2.48 -18.26 -7.34
C VAL A 24 0.99 -18.59 -7.48
N SER A 25 0.68 -19.60 -8.30
CA SER A 25 -0.69 -20.04 -8.61
C SER A 25 -1.52 -20.10 -7.34
N ALA A 26 -2.46 -19.16 -7.20
CA ALA A 26 -3.22 -19.00 -5.99
C ALA A 26 -4.33 -20.04 -5.96
N SER A 27 -4.54 -20.70 -4.82
CA SER A 27 -5.74 -21.46 -4.50
C SER A 27 -7.01 -20.67 -4.89
N PRO A 28 -8.11 -21.31 -5.33
CA PRO A 28 -9.34 -20.61 -5.70
C PRO A 28 -9.89 -19.68 -4.62
N LEU A 29 -9.62 -19.94 -3.36
CA LEU A 29 -9.98 -19.10 -2.21
C LEU A 29 -9.22 -17.77 -2.13
N ARG A 30 -8.24 -17.54 -3.01
CA ARG A 30 -7.42 -16.32 -2.99
C ARG A 30 -7.72 -15.44 -4.18
N PHE A 31 -8.98 -15.12 -4.32
CA PHE A 31 -9.51 -14.43 -5.50
C PHE A 31 -8.93 -13.03 -5.72
N LEU A 32 -8.54 -12.31 -4.65
CA LEU A 32 -8.01 -10.94 -4.76
C LEU A 32 -6.76 -10.86 -5.65
N TYR A 33 -5.90 -11.87 -5.64
CA TYR A 33 -4.72 -11.90 -6.53
C TYR A 33 -5.04 -12.15 -8.00
N ARG A 34 -6.30 -12.50 -8.31
CA ARG A 34 -6.78 -12.73 -9.67
C ARG A 34 -7.59 -11.57 -10.22
N ILE A 35 -7.95 -10.61 -9.38
CA ILE A 35 -8.70 -9.42 -9.75
C ILE A 35 -7.77 -8.43 -10.46
N ASN A 36 -8.33 -7.70 -11.42
CA ASN A 36 -7.64 -6.63 -12.10
C ASN A 36 -7.20 -5.56 -11.10
N PRO A 37 -5.96 -5.04 -11.17
CA PRO A 37 -5.46 -4.00 -10.28
C PRO A 37 -6.35 -2.77 -10.16
N LEU A 38 -6.94 -2.33 -11.28
CA LEU A 38 -7.86 -1.18 -11.26
C LEU A 38 -9.18 -1.51 -10.59
N ALA A 39 -9.71 -2.74 -10.74
CA ALA A 39 -10.94 -3.15 -10.05
C ALA A 39 -10.73 -3.18 -8.53
N ALA A 40 -9.56 -3.66 -8.06
CA ALA A 40 -9.22 -3.67 -6.64
C ALA A 40 -9.10 -2.27 -6.03
N LEU A 41 -8.73 -1.26 -6.83
CA LEU A 41 -8.68 0.15 -6.41
C LEU A 41 -10.04 0.83 -6.48
N VAL A 42 -10.77 0.63 -7.59
CA VAL A 42 -12.04 1.32 -7.87
C VAL A 42 -13.17 0.81 -7.00
N ALA A 43 -13.17 -0.48 -6.64
CA ALA A 43 -14.22 -1.06 -5.82
C ALA A 43 -14.36 -0.37 -4.44
N PRO A 44 -13.33 -0.23 -3.61
CA PRO A 44 -13.46 0.42 -2.30
C PRO A 44 -13.47 1.95 -2.35
N ALA A 45 -13.05 2.58 -3.45
CA ALA A 45 -12.86 4.03 -3.52
C ALA A 45 -14.12 4.86 -3.19
N PRO A 46 -15.32 4.58 -3.71
CA PRO A 46 -16.54 5.33 -3.36
C PRO A 46 -16.90 5.19 -1.88
N ALA A 47 -16.72 3.99 -1.30
CA ALA A 47 -16.97 3.76 0.11
C ALA A 47 -16.00 4.55 1.00
N MET A 48 -14.72 4.60 0.64
CA MET A 48 -13.72 5.41 1.34
C MET A 48 -14.08 6.90 1.30
N LEU A 49 -14.52 7.41 0.14
CA LEU A 49 -14.97 8.80 0.01
C LEU A 49 -16.23 9.07 0.82
N GLY A 50 -17.22 8.17 0.79
CA GLY A 50 -18.44 8.29 1.57
C GLY A 50 -18.16 8.31 3.08
N LEU A 51 -17.25 7.46 3.57
CA LEU A 51 -16.89 7.41 4.98
C LEU A 51 -16.30 8.72 5.53
N VAL A 52 -15.69 9.55 4.70
CA VAL A 52 -15.17 10.87 5.13
C VAL A 52 -16.28 11.77 5.68
N PHE A 53 -17.49 11.66 5.15
CA PHE A 53 -18.63 12.51 5.53
C PHE A 53 -19.48 11.92 6.67
N VAL A 54 -19.25 10.66 7.03
CA VAL A 54 -19.99 9.95 8.08
C VAL A 54 -19.50 10.39 9.47
N ARG A 55 -20.42 10.62 10.41
CA ARG A 55 -20.11 11.09 11.77
C ARG A 55 -20.39 10.06 12.87
N ASP A 56 -21.15 9.03 12.57
CA ASP A 56 -21.46 7.93 13.49
C ASP A 56 -20.30 6.91 13.58
N ALA A 57 -20.36 6.04 14.58
CA ALA A 57 -19.40 4.95 14.79
C ALA A 57 -19.85 3.64 14.12
N ALA A 58 -21.16 3.44 13.91
CA ALA A 58 -21.71 2.18 13.42
C ALA A 58 -21.37 1.93 11.95
N THR A 59 -21.50 2.97 11.09
CA THR A 59 -21.16 2.87 9.67
C THR A 59 -19.68 2.50 9.44
N PRO A 60 -18.69 3.20 10.02
CA PRO A 60 -17.28 2.80 9.88
C PRO A 60 -16.99 1.39 10.44
N ALA A 61 -17.65 0.99 11.53
CA ALA A 61 -17.49 -0.37 12.07
C ALA A 61 -17.99 -1.44 11.09
N ALA A 62 -19.13 -1.21 10.43
CA ALA A 62 -19.66 -2.12 9.40
C ALA A 62 -18.72 -2.22 8.19
N PHE A 63 -18.15 -1.10 7.71
CA PHE A 63 -17.16 -1.11 6.62
C PHE A 63 -15.83 -1.75 7.05
N LEU A 64 -15.43 -1.59 8.29
CA LEU A 64 -14.26 -2.28 8.84
C LEU A 64 -14.49 -3.80 8.81
N ALA A 65 -15.65 -4.27 9.26
CA ALA A 65 -16.01 -5.68 9.20
C ALA A 65 -16.04 -6.19 7.76
N LEU A 66 -16.60 -5.43 6.81
CA LEU A 66 -16.59 -5.76 5.38
C LEU A 66 -15.16 -5.86 4.85
N ALA A 67 -14.30 -4.89 5.14
CA ALA A 67 -12.91 -4.91 4.68
C ALA A 67 -12.16 -6.14 5.20
N TYR A 68 -12.34 -6.46 6.49
CA TYR A 68 -11.75 -7.66 7.08
C TYR A 68 -12.31 -8.94 6.47
N ALA A 69 -13.61 -9.05 6.25
CA ALA A 69 -14.21 -10.21 5.58
C ALA A 69 -13.59 -10.44 4.20
N VAL A 70 -13.47 -9.38 3.38
CA VAL A 70 -12.84 -9.44 2.06
C VAL A 70 -11.36 -9.82 2.14
N LEU A 71 -10.61 -9.25 3.08
CA LEU A 71 -9.19 -9.55 3.28
C LEU A 71 -8.97 -10.98 3.77
N LEU A 72 -9.78 -11.44 4.75
CA LEU A 72 -9.70 -12.79 5.30
C LEU A 72 -9.99 -13.88 4.25
N VAL A 73 -10.94 -13.64 3.35
CA VAL A 73 -11.25 -14.59 2.27
C VAL A 73 -10.26 -14.47 1.11
N GLY A 74 -9.80 -13.26 0.78
CA GLY A 74 -9.08 -12.96 -0.46
C GLY A 74 -7.55 -13.05 -0.40
N VAL A 75 -6.93 -12.96 0.78
CA VAL A 75 -5.48 -12.83 0.94
C VAL A 75 -4.84 -14.07 1.58
N ARG A 76 -3.57 -14.30 1.35
CA ARG A 76 -2.79 -15.38 2.00
C ARG A 76 -2.48 -15.04 3.45
N PHE A 77 -2.88 -15.91 4.36
CA PHE A 77 -2.48 -15.80 5.75
C PHE A 77 -1.00 -16.10 5.92
N THR A 78 -0.27 -15.07 6.32
CA THR A 78 1.11 -15.18 6.78
C THR A 78 1.14 -14.66 8.22
N PRO A 79 1.94 -15.20 9.13
CA PRO A 79 2.00 -14.70 10.53
C PRO A 79 2.26 -13.19 10.60
N ARG A 80 3.06 -12.67 9.68
CA ARG A 80 3.33 -11.23 9.56
C ARG A 80 2.09 -10.44 9.16
N LEU A 81 1.27 -10.97 8.23
CA LEU A 81 0.04 -10.33 7.81
C LEU A 81 -0.99 -10.32 8.94
N VAL A 82 -1.12 -11.43 9.69
CA VAL A 82 -2.01 -11.50 10.85
C VAL A 82 -1.60 -10.46 11.90
N GLY A 83 -0.32 -10.37 12.22
CA GLY A 83 0.19 -9.34 13.11
C GLY A 83 -0.09 -7.92 12.62
N PHE A 84 0.06 -7.67 11.32
CA PHE A 84 -0.25 -6.39 10.71
C PHE A 84 -1.75 -6.06 10.74
N LEU A 85 -2.61 -7.03 10.43
CA LEU A 85 -4.07 -6.85 10.51
C LEU A 85 -4.54 -6.61 11.95
N LEU A 86 -3.92 -7.22 12.96
CA LEU A 86 -4.21 -6.95 14.37
C LEU A 86 -3.69 -5.58 14.83
N ALA A 87 -2.58 -5.12 14.26
CA ALA A 87 -2.01 -3.81 14.58
C ALA A 87 -2.91 -2.63 14.13
N ILE A 88 -3.69 -2.80 13.04
CA ILE A 88 -4.54 -1.73 12.50
C ILE A 88 -5.65 -1.32 13.48
N PRO A 89 -6.49 -2.23 14.02
CA PRO A 89 -7.50 -1.83 15.01
C PRO A 89 -6.86 -1.36 16.32
N ALA A 90 -5.71 -1.91 16.74
CA ALA A 90 -4.98 -1.41 17.87
C ALA A 90 -4.53 0.05 17.69
N PHE A 91 -3.98 0.36 16.50
CA PHE A 91 -3.64 1.74 16.14
C PHE A 91 -4.88 2.63 16.06
N GLY A 92 -5.99 2.11 15.51
CA GLY A 92 -7.28 2.80 15.49
C GLY A 92 -7.80 3.12 16.89
N ALA A 93 -7.65 2.22 17.85
CA ALA A 93 -8.01 2.46 19.25
C ALA A 93 -7.14 3.57 19.90
N VAL A 94 -5.84 3.59 19.59
CA VAL A 94 -4.94 4.67 20.05
C VAL A 94 -5.37 6.01 19.43
N LEU A 95 -5.70 6.04 18.14
CA LEU A 95 -6.23 7.25 17.50
C LEU A 95 -7.56 7.68 18.11
N ALA A 96 -8.48 6.74 18.34
CA ALA A 96 -9.78 7.03 18.97
C ALA A 96 -9.59 7.70 20.34
N LEU A 97 -8.71 7.15 21.16
CA LEU A 97 -8.39 7.72 22.46
C LEU A 97 -7.72 9.10 22.32
N SER A 98 -6.79 9.25 21.40
CA SER A 98 -6.12 10.53 21.14
C SER A 98 -7.11 11.62 20.73
N PHE A 99 -8.03 11.30 19.81
CA PHE A 99 -9.08 12.27 19.42
C PHE A 99 -10.07 12.55 20.55
N ALA A 100 -10.43 11.55 21.37
CA ALA A 100 -11.29 11.76 22.53
C ALA A 100 -10.66 12.72 23.54
N LEU A 101 -9.35 12.60 23.78
CA LEU A 101 -8.62 13.47 24.71
C LEU A 101 -8.47 14.91 24.18
N TRP A 102 -8.47 15.09 22.87
CA TRP A 102 -8.29 16.39 22.24
C TRP A 102 -9.61 17.07 21.86
N THR A 103 -10.73 16.40 22.01
CA THR A 103 -12.05 16.95 21.67
C THR A 103 -12.46 18.00 22.69
N ASP A 104 -12.91 19.15 22.20
CA ASP A 104 -13.40 20.26 23.01
C ASP A 104 -14.63 19.84 23.84
N PRO A 105 -14.58 19.91 25.18
CA PRO A 105 -15.70 19.52 26.05
C PRO A 105 -16.98 20.28 25.78
N GLU A 106 -16.90 21.54 25.32
CA GLU A 106 -18.08 22.36 25.06
C GLU A 106 -18.91 21.91 23.87
N ARG A 107 -18.35 21.07 22.98
CA ARG A 107 -18.97 20.61 21.72
C ARG A 107 -19.53 19.20 21.80
N VAL A 108 -19.46 18.55 22.93
CA VAL A 108 -19.88 17.16 23.14
C VAL A 108 -20.89 17.04 24.26
N ASP A 109 -21.61 15.92 24.30
CA ASP A 109 -22.52 15.61 25.38
C ASP A 109 -21.73 15.44 26.70
N GLN A 110 -22.02 16.28 27.67
CA GLN A 110 -21.40 16.31 28.98
C GLN A 110 -22.20 15.53 30.06
N SER A 111 -23.27 14.83 29.65
CA SER A 111 -24.17 14.12 30.58
C SER A 111 -23.46 13.06 31.42
N VAL A 112 -22.42 12.43 30.86
CA VAL A 112 -21.68 11.35 31.52
C VAL A 112 -20.19 11.72 31.59
N ALA A 113 -19.69 11.97 32.82
CA ALA A 113 -18.26 12.10 33.07
C ALA A 113 -17.66 10.70 33.27
N VAL A 114 -16.77 10.28 32.36
CA VAL A 114 -16.13 8.95 32.39
C VAL A 114 -14.88 8.95 33.27
N TRP A 115 -14.09 10.01 33.20
CA TRP A 115 -12.88 10.14 33.99
C TRP A 115 -12.63 11.60 34.36
N ARG A 116 -12.19 11.82 35.60
CA ARG A 116 -11.86 13.16 36.11
C ARG A 116 -10.49 13.17 36.79
N ILE A 117 -9.62 14.07 36.33
CA ILE A 117 -8.30 14.28 36.96
C ILE A 117 -8.14 15.78 37.23
N GLY A 118 -8.31 16.18 38.49
CA GLY A 118 -8.29 17.60 38.86
C GLY A 118 -9.39 18.38 38.16
N ASP A 119 -9.04 19.42 37.46
CA ASP A 119 -9.98 20.27 36.70
C ASP A 119 -10.34 19.71 35.31
N TRP A 120 -9.64 18.68 34.87
CA TRP A 120 -9.89 18.06 33.56
C TRP A 120 -10.86 16.90 33.68
N THR A 121 -11.87 16.89 32.81
CA THR A 121 -12.91 15.85 32.76
C THR A 121 -13.08 15.28 31.38
N LEU A 122 -12.97 13.97 31.25
CA LEU A 122 -13.29 13.24 30.01
C LEU A 122 -14.76 12.87 30.01
N TYR A 123 -15.50 13.36 29.03
CA TYR A 123 -16.93 13.10 28.86
C TYR A 123 -17.17 11.93 27.91
N GLY A 124 -18.31 11.24 28.10
CA GLY A 124 -18.78 10.14 27.25
C GLY A 124 -18.91 10.55 25.78
N GLY A 125 -19.46 11.75 25.51
CA GLY A 125 -19.56 12.28 24.17
C GLY A 125 -18.21 12.50 23.46
N ALA A 126 -17.15 12.81 24.20
CA ALA A 126 -15.79 12.90 23.63
C ALA A 126 -15.26 11.51 23.22
N LEU A 127 -15.57 10.47 24.01
CA LEU A 127 -15.23 9.09 23.63
C LEU A 127 -15.99 8.61 22.38
N GLU A 128 -17.27 8.97 22.25
CA GLU A 128 -18.06 8.65 21.05
C GLU A 128 -17.47 9.29 19.79
N VAL A 129 -17.14 10.58 19.85
CA VAL A 129 -16.51 11.31 18.75
C VAL A 129 -15.13 10.72 18.41
N GLY A 130 -14.34 10.43 19.44
CA GLY A 130 -13.04 9.80 19.28
C GLY A 130 -13.16 8.41 18.67
N ALA A 131 -14.07 7.58 19.14
CA ALA A 131 -14.33 6.23 18.62
C ALA A 131 -14.82 6.29 17.15
N ALA A 132 -15.77 7.14 16.83
CA ALA A 132 -16.25 7.32 15.46
C ALA A 132 -15.11 7.74 14.52
N THR A 133 -14.25 8.65 14.96
CA THR A 133 -13.10 9.12 14.15
C THR A 133 -12.03 8.04 14.00
N GLY A 134 -11.67 7.35 15.08
CA GLY A 134 -10.70 6.27 15.06
C GLY A 134 -11.17 5.08 14.21
N LEU A 135 -12.42 4.68 14.34
CA LEU A 135 -13.03 3.63 13.51
C LEU A 135 -13.07 4.02 12.04
N ARG A 136 -13.39 5.28 11.72
CA ARG A 136 -13.41 5.79 10.36
C ARG A 136 -12.04 5.70 9.69
N ILE A 137 -10.99 6.19 10.34
CA ILE A 137 -9.62 6.12 9.82
C ILE A 137 -9.21 4.65 9.64
N THR A 138 -9.51 3.81 10.62
CA THR A 138 -9.21 2.37 10.58
C THR A 138 -9.94 1.67 9.42
N ALA A 139 -11.21 1.98 9.19
CA ALA A 139 -11.99 1.44 8.09
C ALA A 139 -11.43 1.86 6.74
N ILE A 140 -11.12 3.16 6.55
CA ILE A 140 -10.51 3.68 5.32
C ILE A 140 -9.17 3.00 5.04
N VAL A 141 -8.30 2.88 6.04
CA VAL A 141 -7.00 2.18 5.89
C VAL A 141 -7.21 0.71 5.55
N SER A 142 -8.15 0.02 6.20
CA SER A 142 -8.45 -1.38 5.93
C SER A 142 -9.01 -1.61 4.52
N LEU A 143 -9.86 -0.70 4.03
CA LEU A 143 -10.36 -0.71 2.65
C LEU A 143 -9.23 -0.48 1.64
N ALA A 144 -8.33 0.47 1.91
CA ALA A 144 -7.16 0.72 1.05
C ALA A 144 -6.23 -0.49 0.97
N LEU A 145 -6.15 -1.31 2.02
CA LEU A 145 -5.34 -2.54 2.03
C LEU A 145 -5.85 -3.62 1.07
N ILE A 146 -7.12 -3.59 0.66
CA ILE A 146 -7.65 -4.52 -0.35
C ILE A 146 -6.81 -4.41 -1.62
N ALA A 147 -6.56 -3.20 -2.10
CA ALA A 147 -5.66 -2.97 -3.24
C ALA A 147 -4.19 -3.12 -2.84
N GLY A 148 -3.77 -2.55 -1.71
CA GLY A 148 -2.38 -2.55 -1.26
C GLY A 148 -1.75 -3.94 -1.10
N LEU A 149 -2.54 -4.95 -0.70
CA LEU A 149 -2.07 -6.32 -0.52
C LEU A 149 -2.26 -7.21 -1.76
N SER A 150 -3.15 -6.86 -2.68
CA SER A 150 -3.49 -7.67 -3.84
C SER A 150 -2.83 -7.21 -5.14
N VAL A 151 -2.47 -5.93 -5.24
CA VAL A 151 -1.96 -5.30 -6.46
C VAL A 151 -0.44 -5.17 -6.41
N THR A 152 0.24 -5.53 -7.50
CA THR A 152 1.66 -5.21 -7.68
C THR A 152 1.80 -3.89 -8.45
N GLY A 153 2.83 -3.09 -8.11
CA GLY A 153 3.07 -1.82 -8.81
C GLY A 153 3.20 -1.98 -10.33
N PRO A 154 3.98 -2.95 -10.84
CA PRO A 154 4.08 -3.21 -12.27
C PRO A 154 2.77 -3.58 -12.95
N ASP A 155 1.91 -4.39 -12.30
CA ASP A 155 0.62 -4.76 -12.88
C ASP A 155 -0.36 -3.59 -12.89
N LEU A 156 -0.30 -2.73 -11.86
CA LEU A 156 -1.09 -1.49 -11.85
C LEU A 156 -0.72 -0.58 -13.02
N VAL A 157 0.57 -0.35 -13.23
CA VAL A 157 1.04 0.48 -14.34
C VAL A 157 0.61 -0.11 -15.69
N ARG A 158 0.71 -1.43 -15.88
CA ARG A 158 0.22 -2.10 -17.09
C ARG A 158 -1.29 -1.93 -17.27
N ALA A 159 -2.06 -2.09 -16.20
CA ALA A 159 -3.51 -1.88 -16.26
C ALA A 159 -3.87 -0.43 -16.62
N MET A 160 -3.12 0.56 -16.08
CA MET A 160 -3.32 1.98 -16.43
C MET A 160 -3.04 2.25 -17.90
N VAL A 161 -1.96 1.68 -18.47
CA VAL A 161 -1.65 1.83 -19.90
C VAL A 161 -2.72 1.17 -20.77
N GLN A 162 -3.13 -0.06 -20.44
CA GLN A 162 -4.01 -0.86 -21.27
C GLN A 162 -5.49 -0.46 -21.17
N GLN A 163 -5.94 0.04 -20.02
CA GLN A 163 -7.35 0.31 -19.75
C GLN A 163 -7.68 1.80 -19.63
N LEU A 164 -6.80 2.59 -18.98
CA LEU A 164 -6.97 4.04 -18.85
C LEU A 164 -6.30 4.82 -20.00
N ARG A 165 -5.71 4.12 -20.98
CA ARG A 165 -5.01 4.73 -22.13
C ARG A 165 -3.91 5.72 -21.72
N VAL A 166 -3.28 5.50 -20.57
CA VAL A 166 -2.08 6.27 -20.19
C VAL A 166 -1.02 6.06 -21.27
N PRO A 167 -0.36 7.12 -21.76
CA PRO A 167 0.66 7.00 -22.80
C PRO A 167 1.71 5.94 -22.42
N TYR A 168 1.92 4.96 -23.31
CA TYR A 168 2.83 3.85 -23.04
C TYR A 168 4.25 4.32 -22.70
N ARG A 169 4.68 5.47 -23.21
CA ARG A 169 5.99 6.06 -22.89
C ARG A 169 6.14 6.29 -21.40
N ILE A 170 5.10 6.85 -20.73
CA ILE A 170 5.09 7.08 -19.28
C ILE A 170 5.03 5.75 -18.54
N GLY A 171 4.11 4.85 -18.93
CA GLY A 171 3.94 3.57 -18.27
C GLY A 171 5.20 2.69 -18.32
N TYR A 172 5.84 2.57 -19.46
CA TYR A 172 7.06 1.76 -19.58
C TYR A 172 8.27 2.40 -18.90
N THR A 173 8.34 3.73 -18.83
CA THR A 173 9.34 4.42 -18.00
C THR A 173 9.14 4.10 -16.51
N ALA A 174 7.89 4.12 -16.05
CA ALA A 174 7.57 3.70 -14.68
C ALA A 174 7.92 2.21 -14.43
N LEU A 175 7.63 1.31 -15.39
CA LEU A 175 8.03 -0.09 -15.29
C LEU A 175 9.56 -0.27 -15.23
N ALA A 176 10.31 0.52 -15.98
CA ALA A 176 11.76 0.54 -15.90
C ALA A 176 12.25 1.00 -14.51
N ALA A 177 11.60 2.01 -13.91
CA ALA A 177 11.88 2.48 -12.57
C ALA A 177 11.63 1.38 -11.53
N PHE A 178 10.52 0.63 -11.60
CA PHE A 178 10.27 -0.51 -10.71
C PHE A 178 11.36 -1.59 -10.77
N ARG A 179 11.92 -1.84 -11.96
CA ARG A 179 13.06 -2.77 -12.12
C ARG A 179 14.34 -2.25 -11.45
N PHE A 180 14.47 -0.95 -11.33
CA PHE A 180 15.64 -0.35 -10.72
C PHE A 180 15.60 -0.39 -9.18
N VAL A 181 14.41 -0.38 -8.57
CA VAL A 181 14.25 -0.36 -7.10
C VAL A 181 15.06 -1.44 -6.37
N PRO A 182 15.04 -2.73 -6.76
CA PRO A 182 15.87 -3.75 -6.11
C PRO A 182 17.37 -3.48 -6.23
N ARG A 183 17.79 -2.85 -7.33
CA ARG A 183 19.18 -2.50 -7.57
C ARG A 183 19.71 -1.42 -6.64
N PHE A 184 18.84 -0.50 -6.18
CA PHE A 184 19.23 0.51 -5.18
C PHE A 184 19.80 -0.12 -3.90
N GLY A 185 19.23 -1.22 -3.44
CA GLY A 185 19.71 -1.93 -2.27
C GLY A 185 21.14 -2.44 -2.47
N TYR A 186 21.43 -3.01 -3.64
CA TYR A 186 22.76 -3.47 -4.00
C TYR A 186 23.76 -2.31 -4.13
N GLU A 187 23.40 -1.26 -4.87
CA GLU A 187 24.24 -0.06 -5.03
C GLU A 187 24.56 0.60 -3.68
N LEU A 188 23.54 0.70 -2.79
CA LEU A 188 23.76 1.23 -1.45
C LEU A 188 24.75 0.40 -0.64
N GLU A 189 24.69 -0.93 -0.76
CA GLU A 189 25.64 -1.81 -0.05
C GLU A 189 27.07 -1.63 -0.60
N VAL A 190 27.23 -1.52 -1.91
CA VAL A 190 28.54 -1.23 -2.54
C VAL A 190 29.10 0.12 -2.06
N ILE A 191 28.25 1.16 -1.99
CA ILE A 191 28.65 2.48 -1.48
C ILE A 191 29.07 2.39 -0.01
N ARG A 192 28.30 1.66 0.81
CA ARG A 192 28.64 1.44 2.23
C ARG A 192 29.99 0.75 2.39
N GLN A 193 30.24 -0.28 1.59
CA GLN A 193 31.53 -1.00 1.60
C GLN A 193 32.68 -0.09 1.18
N ALA A 194 32.49 0.72 0.12
CA ALA A 194 33.50 1.68 -0.32
C ALA A 194 33.81 2.73 0.75
N HIS A 195 32.79 3.27 1.44
CA HIS A 195 33.01 4.18 2.56
C HIS A 195 33.69 3.51 3.74
N ARG A 196 33.43 2.22 3.98
CA ARG A 196 34.05 1.43 5.03
C ARG A 196 35.56 1.26 4.79
N VAL A 197 35.93 0.93 3.56
CA VAL A 197 37.35 0.78 3.16
C VAL A 197 38.11 2.11 3.24
N ARG A 198 37.42 3.23 2.92
CA ARG A 198 38.01 4.59 3.02
C ARG A 198 38.11 5.12 4.46
N GLY A 199 37.73 4.33 5.46
CA GLY A 199 37.79 4.76 6.87
C GLY A 199 36.77 5.83 7.25
N ALA A 200 35.79 6.12 6.41
CA ALA A 200 34.78 7.15 6.63
C ALA A 200 33.73 6.73 7.71
N HIS A 201 34.19 6.16 8.82
CA HIS A 201 33.37 5.70 9.94
C HIS A 201 33.17 6.87 10.94
N GLY A 202 32.52 7.92 10.53
CA GLY A 202 32.30 9.13 11.33
C GLY A 202 31.57 8.90 12.67
N GLY A 203 32.27 8.36 13.67
CA GLY A 203 31.84 8.34 15.07
C GLY A 203 30.71 7.37 15.41
N ARG A 204 30.34 7.31 16.72
CA ARG A 204 29.22 6.55 17.28
C ARG A 204 28.06 7.52 17.64
N GLY A 205 26.82 7.05 17.51
CA GLY A 205 25.63 7.82 17.88
C GLY A 205 24.72 8.20 16.71
N PRO A 206 23.53 8.75 16.99
CA PRO A 206 22.49 9.03 15.98
C PRO A 206 22.92 10.11 14.98
N ILE A 207 23.64 11.15 15.43
CA ILE A 207 24.13 12.24 14.56
C ILE A 207 25.15 11.70 13.56
N ALA A 208 26.08 10.84 14.01
CA ALA A 208 27.05 10.20 13.14
C ALA A 208 26.36 9.24 12.13
N ALA A 209 25.30 8.57 12.55
CA ALA A 209 24.47 7.74 11.66
C ALA A 209 23.79 8.61 10.58
N ALA A 210 23.17 9.71 10.95
CA ALA A 210 22.54 10.64 10.01
C ALA A 210 23.55 11.20 9.00
N ARG A 211 24.73 11.61 9.47
CA ARG A 211 25.81 12.13 8.60
C ARG A 211 26.30 11.06 7.61
N ARG A 212 26.43 9.79 8.04
CA ARG A 212 26.76 8.69 7.12
C ARG A 212 25.68 8.50 6.06
N TRP A 213 24.39 8.53 6.45
CA TRP A 213 23.28 8.42 5.51
C TRP A 213 23.31 9.50 4.45
N ILE A 214 23.52 10.77 4.86
CA ILE A 214 23.66 11.90 3.93
C ILE A 214 24.83 11.69 2.97
N GLY A 215 25.96 11.15 3.47
CA GLY A 215 27.13 10.81 2.64
C GLY A 215 26.87 9.74 1.57
N TYR A 216 25.84 8.89 1.73
CA TYR A 216 25.47 7.89 0.73
C TYR A 216 24.55 8.44 -0.37
N VAL A 217 23.84 9.53 -0.11
CA VAL A 217 22.84 10.08 -1.04
C VAL A 217 23.48 10.53 -2.37
N VAL A 218 24.57 11.28 -2.31
CA VAL A 218 25.23 11.83 -3.51
C VAL A 218 25.77 10.72 -4.42
N PRO A 219 26.55 9.74 -3.94
CA PRO A 219 27.00 8.62 -4.79
C PRO A 219 25.85 7.78 -5.35
N LEU A 220 24.80 7.55 -4.54
CA LEU A 220 23.63 6.79 -4.96
C LEU A 220 22.86 7.52 -6.07
N LEU A 221 22.65 8.83 -5.93
CA LEU A 221 21.98 9.65 -6.94
C LEU A 221 22.80 9.71 -8.24
N ALA A 222 24.10 9.91 -8.15
CA ALA A 222 24.99 9.89 -9.31
C ALA A 222 24.97 8.52 -10.03
N GLY A 223 24.92 7.41 -9.26
CA GLY A 223 24.73 6.06 -9.80
C GLY A 223 23.40 5.89 -10.52
N ALA A 224 22.31 6.41 -9.92
CA ALA A 224 20.97 6.39 -10.49
C ALA A 224 20.89 7.16 -11.82
N ILE A 225 21.47 8.36 -11.90
CA ILE A 225 21.49 9.17 -13.10
C ILE A 225 22.23 8.44 -14.23
N ARG A 226 23.45 7.96 -13.97
CA ARG A 226 24.20 7.18 -14.97
C ARG A 226 23.48 5.92 -15.43
N HIS A 227 22.69 5.29 -14.54
CA HIS A 227 21.89 4.13 -14.93
C HIS A 227 20.73 4.56 -15.82
N ALA A 228 20.03 5.63 -15.47
CA ALA A 228 18.91 6.16 -16.24
C ALA A 228 19.35 6.55 -17.67
N GLU A 229 20.52 7.20 -17.81
CA GLU A 229 21.12 7.53 -19.12
C GLU A 229 21.35 6.28 -19.96
N ARG A 230 21.95 5.23 -19.39
CA ARG A 230 22.17 3.97 -20.12
C ARG A 230 20.86 3.30 -20.55
N VAL A 231 19.84 3.34 -19.66
CA VAL A 231 18.51 2.79 -19.99
C VAL A 231 17.86 3.60 -21.11
N ALA A 232 17.94 4.93 -21.04
CA ALA A 232 17.40 5.81 -22.08
C ALA A 232 18.04 5.53 -23.43
N LEU A 233 19.37 5.49 -23.50
CA LEU A 233 20.10 5.16 -24.74
C LEU A 233 19.74 3.76 -25.26
N ALA A 234 19.57 2.78 -24.37
CA ALA A 234 19.14 1.43 -24.78
C ALA A 234 17.68 1.39 -25.25
N MET A 235 16.82 2.27 -24.77
CA MET A 235 15.45 2.42 -25.25
C MET A 235 15.44 3.10 -26.63
N ASP A 236 16.21 4.17 -26.80
CA ASP A 236 16.31 4.90 -28.07
C ASP A 236 16.88 4.01 -29.18
N SER A 237 17.92 3.23 -28.91
CA SER A 237 18.48 2.27 -29.86
C SER A 237 17.50 1.19 -30.31
N ARG A 238 16.44 0.96 -29.57
CA ARG A 238 15.32 0.04 -29.87
C ARG A 238 14.11 0.75 -30.48
N ALA A 239 14.26 2.01 -30.92
CA ALA A 239 13.19 2.84 -31.42
C ALA A 239 12.00 2.99 -30.47
N PHE A 240 12.27 3.07 -29.16
CA PHE A 240 11.22 3.27 -28.17
C PHE A 240 10.57 4.65 -28.38
N GLY A 241 9.26 4.66 -28.56
CA GLY A 241 8.54 5.90 -28.83
C GLY A 241 8.43 6.29 -30.28
N ALA A 242 9.01 5.53 -31.23
CA ALA A 242 8.92 5.83 -32.65
C ALA A 242 7.51 5.63 -33.24
N TYR A 243 6.73 4.73 -32.67
CA TYR A 243 5.38 4.41 -33.13
C TYR A 243 4.33 4.88 -32.11
N PRO A 244 3.11 5.23 -32.53
CA PRO A 244 2.02 5.64 -31.66
C PRO A 244 1.52 4.49 -30.79
N ASP A 245 1.52 3.27 -31.34
CA ASP A 245 1.02 2.06 -30.68
C ASP A 245 2.13 1.05 -30.43
N ARG A 246 1.96 0.22 -29.42
CA ARG A 246 2.90 -0.83 -29.06
C ARG A 246 2.16 -2.13 -28.73
N THR A 247 2.75 -3.25 -29.16
CA THR A 247 2.28 -4.59 -28.77
C THR A 247 2.65 -4.89 -27.33
N GLU A 248 1.68 -5.40 -26.56
CA GLU A 248 1.85 -5.73 -25.15
C GLU A 248 2.16 -7.21 -24.97
N ARG A 249 3.28 -7.52 -24.33
CA ARG A 249 3.66 -8.91 -24.02
C ARG A 249 2.88 -9.47 -22.82
N HIS A 250 2.60 -8.62 -21.83
CA HIS A 250 1.89 -9.00 -20.59
C HIS A 250 0.54 -8.30 -20.55
N LEU A 251 -0.49 -9.03 -20.88
CA LEU A 251 -1.86 -8.52 -20.85
C LEU A 251 -2.42 -8.59 -19.44
N VAL A 252 -3.06 -7.51 -19.03
CA VAL A 252 -3.84 -7.41 -17.78
C VAL A 252 -5.30 -7.12 -18.17
N PRO A 253 -6.03 -8.12 -18.73
CA PRO A 253 -7.37 -7.89 -19.26
C PRO A 253 -8.36 -7.64 -18.11
N TRP A 254 -9.32 -6.75 -18.38
CA TRP A 254 -10.52 -6.64 -17.56
C TRP A 254 -11.46 -7.80 -17.88
N ARG A 255 -11.86 -8.57 -16.87
CA ARG A 255 -12.71 -9.75 -17.03
C ARG A 255 -14.06 -9.53 -16.33
N ALA A 256 -15.08 -10.30 -16.70
CA ALA A 256 -16.40 -10.24 -16.09
C ALA A 256 -16.36 -10.34 -14.54
N ARG A 257 -15.47 -11.14 -13.98
CA ARG A 257 -15.25 -11.26 -12.53
C ARG A 257 -14.85 -9.94 -11.87
N ASP A 258 -14.11 -9.08 -12.58
CA ASP A 258 -13.65 -7.79 -12.08
C ASP A 258 -14.83 -6.81 -11.99
N THR A 259 -15.70 -6.85 -13.00
CA THR A 259 -16.97 -6.10 -13.01
C THR A 259 -17.89 -6.59 -11.91
N VAL A 260 -18.06 -7.91 -11.78
CA VAL A 260 -18.91 -8.50 -10.73
C VAL A 260 -18.41 -8.12 -9.33
N PHE A 261 -17.10 -8.20 -9.10
CA PHE A 261 -16.51 -7.79 -7.82
C PHE A 261 -16.77 -6.30 -7.52
N THR A 262 -16.52 -5.43 -8.49
CA THR A 262 -16.72 -3.98 -8.33
C THR A 262 -18.19 -3.64 -8.05
N LEU A 263 -19.11 -4.20 -8.84
CA LEU A 263 -20.54 -3.95 -8.67
C LEU A 263 -21.08 -4.53 -7.36
N ALA A 264 -20.68 -5.77 -7.01
CA ALA A 264 -21.06 -6.37 -5.75
C ALA A 264 -20.58 -5.54 -4.55
N PHE A 265 -19.33 -5.05 -4.61
CA PHE A 265 -18.78 -4.19 -3.58
C PHE A 265 -19.56 -2.87 -3.46
N TRP A 266 -19.93 -2.25 -4.58
CA TRP A 266 -20.73 -1.02 -4.58
C TRP A 266 -22.14 -1.23 -4.05
N VAL A 267 -22.81 -2.31 -4.46
CA VAL A 267 -24.14 -2.66 -3.95
C VAL A 267 -24.11 -2.86 -2.43
N VAL A 268 -23.13 -3.64 -1.94
CA VAL A 268 -22.97 -3.84 -0.49
C VAL A 268 -22.64 -2.52 0.20
N SER A 269 -21.80 -1.68 -0.37
CA SER A 269 -21.46 -0.36 0.20
C SER A 269 -22.69 0.55 0.30
N VAL A 270 -23.53 0.61 -0.76
CA VAL A 270 -24.76 1.40 -0.74
C VAL A 270 -25.74 0.83 0.30
N ALA A 271 -25.87 -0.49 0.38
CA ALA A 271 -26.73 -1.13 1.39
C ALA A 271 -26.27 -0.80 2.82
N LEU A 272 -24.96 -0.85 3.09
CA LEU A 272 -24.40 -0.48 4.40
C LEU A 272 -24.68 0.99 4.73
N PHE A 273 -24.48 1.91 3.79
CA PHE A 273 -24.82 3.30 4.00
C PHE A 273 -26.34 3.50 4.23
N ALA A 274 -27.20 2.80 3.49
CA ALA A 274 -28.65 2.91 3.66
C ALA A 274 -29.15 2.39 5.01
N VAL A 275 -28.50 1.36 5.56
CA VAL A 275 -28.87 0.74 6.85
C VAL A 275 -28.33 1.50 8.05
N PHE A 276 -27.08 1.94 7.99
CA PHE A 276 -26.36 2.47 9.14
C PHE A 276 -26.29 4.01 9.17
N LEU A 277 -26.50 4.70 8.03
CA LEU A 277 -26.49 6.15 8.04
C LEU A 277 -27.75 6.65 8.80
N PRO A 278 -27.58 7.37 9.91
CA PRO A 278 -28.72 7.92 10.64
C PRO A 278 -29.49 8.87 9.71
N ARG A 279 -30.82 8.68 9.63
CA ARG A 279 -31.75 9.52 8.89
C ARG A 279 -31.98 10.83 9.60
#